data_f1124b58c896884b05fde1cd2fa6dc4a
#
_entry.id   f1124b58c896884b05fde1cd2fa6dc4a
#
_cell.length_a   1.000
_cell.length_b   1.000
_cell.length_c   1.000
_cell.angle_alpha   90.00
_cell.angle_beta   90.00
_cell.angle_gamma   90.00
#
_symmetry.space_group_name_H-M   'P 1'
#
loop_
_entity.id
_entity.type
_entity.pdbx_description
1 polymer ?
#
loop_
_entity_poly.entity_id
_entity_poly.type
_entity_poly.pdbx_seq_one_letter_code
_entity_poly.pdbx_strand_id
1 'polypeptide(L)'
;YKDFFKAQGREEQLDAALESFNYLTGLVEKGQARLVSDLYPAEAVKGHPYRSHLTGMFYQGQQGKPLAIVVPGGGFISNVTDCEGYPVAMKLHKMGYSVFVVSYPVGRQLGETEQVKQGQAAARELTQVIRYLTEHQKQFSVNMDDYAIFGFSAGGLMTTAYSFANYEDCCHKNHLPRPKVIFPMYGLDWNIKALPEDK
;
A
#
# COMPACT_ATOMS: atom_id res chain seq x y z
N TYR A 1 -2.21 -15.81 20.07
CA TYR A 1 -2.00 -14.40 19.65
C TYR A 1 -1.89 -13.48 20.88
N LYS A 2 -2.87 -13.46 21.82
CA LYS A 2 -2.82 -12.60 23.04
C LYS A 2 -1.57 -12.86 23.89
N ASP A 3 -1.25 -14.12 24.14
CA ASP A 3 -0.09 -14.49 24.97
C ASP A 3 1.25 -14.11 24.33
N PHE A 4 1.33 -14.15 23.01
CA PHE A 4 2.50 -13.70 22.25
C PHE A 4 2.72 -12.19 22.41
N PHE A 5 1.69 -11.37 22.20
CA PHE A 5 1.80 -9.91 22.36
C PHE A 5 2.07 -9.52 23.82
N LYS A 6 1.41 -10.18 24.78
CA LYS A 6 1.62 -9.98 26.21
C LYS A 6 3.05 -10.29 26.64
N ALA A 7 3.59 -11.42 26.18
CA ALA A 7 4.96 -11.81 26.48
C ALA A 7 6.02 -10.81 25.96
N GLN A 8 5.65 -9.98 24.99
CA GLN A 8 6.50 -8.95 24.40
C GLN A 8 6.20 -7.52 24.92
N GLY A 9 5.26 -7.36 25.86
CA GLY A 9 4.82 -6.03 26.31
C GLY A 9 4.14 -5.20 25.21
N ARG A 10 3.48 -5.86 24.24
CA ARG A 10 2.87 -5.23 23.05
C ARG A 10 1.34 -5.30 23.08
N GLU A 11 0.75 -5.28 24.25
CA GLU A 11 -0.71 -5.40 24.45
C GLU A 11 -1.47 -4.27 23.75
N GLU A 12 -0.98 -3.04 23.82
CA GLU A 12 -1.61 -1.90 23.14
C GLU A 12 -1.67 -2.07 21.61
N GLN A 13 -0.68 -2.73 21.01
CA GLN A 13 -0.69 -3.03 19.58
C GLN A 13 -1.76 -4.07 19.23
N LEU A 14 -1.94 -5.07 20.08
CA LEU A 14 -3.00 -6.06 19.91
C LEU A 14 -4.38 -5.40 20.00
N ASP A 15 -4.60 -4.54 20.98
CA ASP A 15 -5.87 -3.83 21.16
C ASP A 15 -6.18 -2.93 19.97
N ALA A 16 -5.17 -2.18 19.46
CA ALA A 16 -5.30 -1.39 18.25
C ALA A 16 -5.61 -2.23 17.00
N ALA A 17 -4.97 -3.40 16.88
CA ALA A 17 -5.24 -4.33 15.78
C ALA A 17 -6.68 -4.86 15.84
N LEU A 18 -7.14 -5.31 17.03
CA LEU A 18 -8.50 -5.80 17.23
C LEU A 18 -9.56 -4.71 17.00
N GLU A 19 -9.34 -3.49 17.54
CA GLU A 19 -10.23 -2.36 17.29
C GLU A 19 -10.35 -2.08 15.79
N SER A 20 -9.21 -2.01 15.09
CA SER A 20 -9.19 -1.72 13.66
C SER A 20 -9.88 -2.81 12.86
N PHE A 21 -9.64 -4.07 13.18
CA PHE A 21 -10.27 -5.20 12.51
C PHE A 21 -11.79 -5.15 12.65
N ASN A 22 -12.32 -4.97 13.88
CA ASN A 22 -13.75 -4.84 14.13
C ASN A 22 -14.36 -3.65 13.39
N TYR A 23 -13.69 -2.50 13.43
CA TYR A 23 -14.15 -1.30 12.73
C TYR A 23 -14.25 -1.53 11.22
N LEU A 24 -13.18 -2.04 10.61
CA LEU A 24 -13.09 -2.23 9.15
C LEU A 24 -14.02 -3.35 8.67
N THR A 25 -14.21 -4.41 9.46
CA THR A 25 -15.20 -5.45 9.18
C THR A 25 -16.62 -4.87 9.15
N GLY A 26 -16.95 -3.97 10.08
CA GLY A 26 -18.22 -3.27 10.05
C GLY A 26 -18.44 -2.40 8.80
N LEU A 27 -17.37 -1.91 8.14
CA LEU A 27 -17.49 -1.24 6.84
C LEU A 27 -17.79 -2.23 5.71
N VAL A 28 -17.19 -3.43 5.75
CA VAL A 28 -17.49 -4.50 4.78
C VAL A 28 -18.96 -4.90 4.86
N GLU A 29 -19.48 -5.11 6.06
CA GLU A 29 -20.89 -5.46 6.31
C GLU A 29 -21.87 -4.39 5.80
N LYS A 30 -21.45 -3.13 5.83
CA LYS A 30 -22.23 -1.97 5.30
C LYS A 30 -22.06 -1.75 3.80
N GLY A 31 -21.26 -2.57 3.10
CA GLY A 31 -20.94 -2.38 1.68
C GLY A 31 -20.06 -1.15 1.40
N GLN A 32 -19.40 -0.60 2.42
CA GLN A 32 -18.49 0.56 2.33
C GLN A 32 -17.03 0.15 2.13
N ALA A 33 -16.74 -1.13 2.06
CA ALA A 33 -15.42 -1.67 1.78
C ALA A 33 -15.52 -2.85 0.83
N ARG A 34 -14.45 -3.04 0.03
CA ARG A 34 -14.36 -4.17 -0.91
C ARG A 34 -12.93 -4.65 -1.10
N LEU A 35 -12.79 -5.93 -1.31
CA LEU A 35 -11.54 -6.52 -1.80
C LEU A 35 -11.39 -6.22 -3.28
N VAL A 36 -10.20 -5.79 -3.68
CA VAL A 36 -9.76 -5.60 -5.07
C VAL A 36 -8.69 -6.65 -5.35
N SER A 37 -8.98 -7.62 -6.20
CA SER A 37 -8.09 -8.74 -6.53
C SER A 37 -7.77 -8.83 -8.03
N ASP A 38 -8.29 -7.93 -8.82
CA ASP A 38 -8.14 -7.81 -10.27
C ASP A 38 -7.19 -6.69 -10.68
N LEU A 39 -6.21 -6.37 -9.83
CA LEU A 39 -5.22 -5.31 -10.08
C LEU A 39 -4.39 -5.57 -11.34
N TYR A 40 -4.16 -6.83 -11.69
CA TYR A 40 -3.58 -7.22 -12.97
C TYR A 40 -4.63 -7.86 -13.89
N PRO A 41 -4.58 -7.61 -15.20
CA PRO A 41 -5.39 -8.33 -16.17
C PRO A 41 -5.10 -9.85 -16.13
N ALA A 42 -6.10 -10.69 -16.41
CA ALA A 42 -5.98 -12.14 -16.37
C ALA A 42 -4.80 -12.69 -17.20
N GLU A 43 -4.55 -12.11 -18.37
CA GLU A 43 -3.42 -12.52 -19.24
C GLU A 43 -2.05 -12.21 -18.59
N ALA A 44 -1.94 -11.11 -17.85
CA ALA A 44 -0.72 -10.77 -17.12
C ALA A 44 -0.48 -11.71 -15.93
N VAL A 45 -1.54 -12.18 -15.28
CA VAL A 45 -1.48 -13.20 -14.22
C VAL A 45 -1.09 -14.56 -14.80
N LYS A 46 -1.65 -14.94 -15.95
CA LYS A 46 -1.32 -16.20 -16.63
C LYS A 46 0.18 -16.33 -16.95
N GLY A 47 0.81 -15.25 -17.41
CA GLY A 47 2.25 -15.22 -17.67
C GLY A 47 3.13 -15.16 -16.39
N HIS A 48 2.59 -14.63 -15.32
CA HIS A 48 3.28 -14.42 -14.03
C HIS A 48 2.33 -14.68 -12.86
N PRO A 49 2.13 -15.93 -12.44
CA PRO A 49 1.11 -16.30 -11.44
C PRO A 49 1.21 -15.57 -10.10
N TYR A 50 2.41 -15.14 -9.70
CA TYR A 50 2.62 -14.37 -8.47
C TYR A 50 1.85 -13.03 -8.44
N ARG A 51 1.49 -12.48 -9.62
CA ARG A 51 0.71 -11.24 -9.73
C ARG A 51 -0.70 -11.35 -9.15
N SER A 52 -1.23 -12.57 -9.01
CA SER A 52 -2.50 -12.80 -8.32
C SER A 52 -2.44 -12.49 -6.82
N HIS A 53 -1.23 -12.38 -6.24
CA HIS A 53 -1.03 -11.98 -4.85
C HIS A 53 -1.03 -10.47 -4.63
N LEU A 54 -1.02 -9.67 -5.72
CA LEU A 54 -1.24 -8.24 -5.61
C LEU A 54 -2.73 -7.98 -5.45
N THR A 55 -3.13 -7.59 -4.26
CA THR A 55 -4.52 -7.28 -3.92
C THR A 55 -4.59 -6.04 -3.05
N GLY A 56 -5.78 -5.57 -2.75
CA GLY A 56 -5.96 -4.50 -1.78
C GLY A 56 -7.36 -4.44 -1.21
N MET A 57 -7.48 -3.89 -0.01
CA MET A 57 -8.77 -3.56 0.58
C MET A 57 -9.03 -2.07 0.41
N PHE A 58 -10.11 -1.74 -0.27
CA PHE A 58 -10.58 -0.38 -0.42
C PHE A 58 -11.68 -0.08 0.59
N TYR A 59 -11.56 1.05 1.27
CA TYR A 59 -12.53 1.59 2.22
C TYR A 59 -12.99 2.95 1.73
N GLN A 60 -14.28 3.07 1.45
CA GLN A 60 -14.90 4.29 0.91
C GLN A 60 -15.00 5.37 1.99
N GLY A 61 -14.32 6.48 1.78
CA GLY A 61 -14.37 7.65 2.65
C GLY A 61 -15.45 8.66 2.25
N GLN A 62 -15.32 9.87 2.76
CA GLN A 62 -16.20 10.99 2.42
C GLN A 62 -15.87 11.54 1.04
N GLN A 63 -16.89 11.93 0.30
CA GLN A 63 -16.72 12.55 -1.02
C GLN A 63 -15.88 13.83 -0.92
N GLY A 64 -14.93 13.99 -1.84
CA GLY A 64 -14.06 15.16 -1.92
C GLY A 64 -12.86 15.13 -0.96
N LYS A 65 -12.71 14.09 -0.15
CA LYS A 65 -11.49 13.84 0.63
C LYS A 65 -10.44 13.08 -0.20
N PRO A 66 -9.14 13.32 0.03
CA PRO A 66 -8.07 12.60 -0.67
C PRO A 66 -8.12 11.08 -0.47
N LEU A 67 -7.43 10.36 -1.36
CA LEU A 67 -7.15 8.94 -1.18
C LEU A 67 -5.86 8.76 -0.39
N ALA A 68 -5.87 7.86 0.58
CA ALA A 68 -4.69 7.38 1.27
C ALA A 68 -4.37 5.94 0.84
N ILE A 69 -3.19 5.71 0.30
CA ILE A 69 -2.68 4.37 -0.02
C ILE A 69 -1.77 3.94 1.12
N VAL A 70 -2.09 2.85 1.79
CA VAL A 70 -1.33 2.31 2.92
C VAL A 70 -0.59 1.06 2.46
N VAL A 71 0.73 1.08 2.60
CA VAL A 71 1.65 0.01 2.18
C VAL A 71 2.34 -0.54 3.42
N PRO A 72 1.87 -1.65 4.00
CA PRO A 72 2.44 -2.22 5.21
C PRO A 72 3.85 -2.79 4.95
N GLY A 73 4.60 -2.97 6.02
CA GLY A 73 5.90 -3.63 6.00
C GLY A 73 5.81 -5.15 6.11
N GLY A 74 6.86 -5.74 6.66
CA GLY A 74 7.01 -7.18 6.86
C GLY A 74 8.26 -7.76 6.21
N GLY A 75 9.27 -6.92 5.92
CA GLY A 75 10.59 -7.34 5.45
C GLY A 75 10.59 -8.04 4.08
N PHE A 76 9.55 -7.85 3.27
CA PHE A 76 9.26 -8.62 2.05
C PHE A 76 9.09 -10.13 2.28
N ILE A 77 8.88 -10.56 3.52
CA ILE A 77 8.60 -11.96 3.90
C ILE A 77 7.10 -12.15 4.11
N SER A 78 6.44 -11.12 4.61
CA SER A 78 4.99 -11.08 4.87
C SER A 78 4.45 -9.67 4.65
N ASN A 79 3.12 -9.51 4.68
CA ASN A 79 2.47 -8.22 4.81
C ASN A 79 1.92 -8.09 6.24
N VAL A 80 2.46 -7.17 7.04
CA VAL A 80 2.05 -6.94 8.45
C VAL A 80 0.86 -5.99 8.50
N THR A 81 -0.24 -6.40 7.87
CA THR A 81 -1.45 -5.58 7.72
C THR A 81 -2.20 -5.37 9.04
N ASP A 82 -2.07 -6.30 9.97
CA ASP A 82 -2.70 -6.26 11.30
C ASP A 82 -2.16 -5.15 12.20
N CYS A 83 -0.87 -4.79 12.06
CA CYS A 83 -0.21 -3.76 12.86
C CYS A 83 0.01 -2.45 12.11
N GLU A 84 0.36 -2.51 10.82
CA GLU A 84 0.78 -1.34 10.03
C GLU A 84 -0.24 -0.96 8.93
N GLY A 85 -1.15 -1.86 8.57
CA GLY A 85 -2.19 -1.63 7.59
C GLY A 85 -3.50 -1.14 8.20
N TYR A 86 -4.18 -2.03 8.91
CA TYR A 86 -5.55 -1.79 9.39
C TYR A 86 -5.67 -0.71 10.47
N PRO A 87 -4.79 -0.59 11.48
CA PRO A 87 -4.89 0.49 12.46
C PRO A 87 -4.73 1.87 11.83
N VAL A 88 -3.83 2.00 10.85
CA VAL A 88 -3.63 3.24 10.09
C VAL A 88 -4.85 3.52 9.21
N ALA A 89 -5.33 2.51 8.48
CA ALA A 89 -6.51 2.62 7.64
C ALA A 89 -7.75 3.08 8.44
N MET A 90 -7.98 2.49 9.61
CA MET A 90 -9.07 2.90 10.50
C MET A 90 -8.96 4.38 10.87
N LYS A 91 -7.78 4.84 11.30
CA LYS A 91 -7.59 6.24 11.71
C LYS A 91 -7.81 7.21 10.55
N LEU A 92 -7.24 6.92 9.39
CA LEU A 92 -7.42 7.74 8.18
C LEU A 92 -8.89 7.75 7.72
N HIS A 93 -9.55 6.59 7.76
CA HIS A 93 -10.96 6.50 7.40
C HIS A 93 -11.87 7.28 8.38
N LYS A 94 -11.60 7.21 9.70
CA LYS A 94 -12.30 8.04 10.70
C LYS A 94 -12.11 9.55 10.46
N MET A 95 -11.00 9.96 9.80
CA MET A 95 -10.78 11.35 9.37
C MET A 95 -11.48 11.70 8.04
N GLY A 96 -12.17 10.74 7.45
CA GLY A 96 -12.94 10.89 6.22
C GLY A 96 -12.20 10.52 4.92
N TYR A 97 -10.95 10.10 4.98
CA TYR A 97 -10.22 9.69 3.78
C TYR A 97 -10.76 8.37 3.21
N SER A 98 -10.82 8.25 1.89
CA SER A 98 -10.84 6.93 1.26
C SER A 98 -9.48 6.26 1.49
N VAL A 99 -9.47 4.96 1.77
CA VAL A 99 -8.21 4.26 2.07
C VAL A 99 -8.09 3.00 1.22
N PHE A 100 -6.90 2.78 0.67
CA PHE A 100 -6.53 1.56 -0.03
C PHE A 100 -5.35 0.89 0.68
N VAL A 101 -5.59 -0.25 1.33
CA VAL A 101 -4.53 -1.02 1.99
C VAL A 101 -4.00 -2.05 1.03
N VAL A 102 -2.73 -1.94 0.67
CA VAL A 102 -2.07 -2.81 -0.31
C VAL A 102 -1.61 -4.11 0.35
N SER A 103 -1.88 -5.24 -0.31
CA SER A 103 -1.23 -6.52 -0.07
C SER A 103 -0.42 -6.87 -1.32
N TYR A 104 0.90 -6.90 -1.21
CA TYR A 104 1.82 -7.10 -2.33
C TYR A 104 2.49 -8.48 -2.27
N PRO A 105 2.96 -9.03 -3.41
CA PRO A 105 3.73 -10.27 -3.45
C PRO A 105 4.97 -10.19 -2.55
N VAL A 106 5.28 -11.26 -1.83
CA VAL A 106 6.39 -11.31 -0.86
C VAL A 106 7.33 -12.49 -1.10
N GLY A 107 8.53 -12.43 -0.53
CA GLY A 107 9.51 -13.50 -0.59
C GLY A 107 9.95 -13.82 -2.01
N ARG A 108 10.08 -15.11 -2.31
CA ARG A 108 10.52 -15.59 -3.63
C ARG A 108 9.59 -15.20 -4.79
N GLN A 109 8.38 -14.80 -4.51
CA GLN A 109 7.42 -14.33 -5.50
C GLN A 109 7.93 -13.08 -6.23
N LEU A 110 8.72 -12.23 -5.54
CA LEU A 110 9.32 -11.04 -6.15
C LEU A 110 10.48 -11.35 -7.11
N GLY A 111 10.96 -12.60 -7.13
CA GLY A 111 12.09 -13.02 -7.98
C GLY A 111 13.46 -12.49 -7.55
N GLU A 112 13.55 -11.83 -6.39
CA GLU A 112 14.76 -11.19 -5.89
C GLU A 112 15.06 -11.64 -4.46
N THR A 113 16.34 -11.75 -4.12
CA THR A 113 16.81 -12.18 -2.81
C THR A 113 17.42 -11.06 -1.98
N GLU A 114 17.97 -10.03 -2.63
CA GLU A 114 18.53 -8.86 -1.96
C GLU A 114 17.43 -7.86 -1.62
N GLN A 115 17.40 -7.36 -0.39
CA GLN A 115 16.34 -6.48 0.12
C GLN A 115 16.11 -5.21 -0.73
N VAL A 116 17.18 -4.58 -1.21
CA VAL A 116 17.08 -3.39 -2.08
C VAL A 116 16.42 -3.74 -3.42
N LYS A 117 16.81 -4.86 -4.03
CA LYS A 117 16.21 -5.33 -5.27
C LYS A 117 14.76 -5.77 -5.08
N GLN A 118 14.44 -6.34 -3.93
CA GLN A 118 13.05 -6.63 -3.55
C GLN A 118 12.22 -5.34 -3.46
N GLY A 119 12.76 -4.28 -2.86
CA GLY A 119 12.10 -2.96 -2.81
C GLY A 119 11.84 -2.39 -4.20
N GLN A 120 12.81 -2.49 -5.11
CA GLN A 120 12.65 -2.05 -6.50
C GLN A 120 11.65 -2.90 -7.27
N ALA A 121 11.64 -4.23 -7.06
CA ALA A 121 10.65 -5.13 -7.65
C ALA A 121 9.25 -4.79 -7.13
N ALA A 122 9.11 -4.59 -5.83
CA ALA A 122 7.85 -4.23 -5.19
C ALA A 122 7.35 -2.82 -5.59
N ALA A 123 8.25 -1.88 -5.93
CA ALA A 123 7.86 -0.58 -6.47
C ALA A 123 7.08 -0.71 -7.80
N ARG A 124 7.38 -1.73 -8.62
CA ARG A 124 6.60 -2.03 -9.83
C ARG A 124 5.18 -2.49 -9.50
N GLU A 125 5.02 -3.22 -8.41
CA GLU A 125 3.70 -3.63 -7.92
C GLU A 125 2.89 -2.42 -7.42
N LEU A 126 3.54 -1.49 -6.72
CA LEU A 126 2.89 -0.22 -6.32
C LEU A 126 2.52 0.62 -7.55
N THR A 127 3.36 0.64 -8.59
CA THR A 127 3.05 1.27 -9.88
C THR A 127 1.75 0.70 -10.46
N GLN A 128 1.57 -0.62 -10.41
CA GLN A 128 0.36 -1.27 -10.90
C GLN A 128 -0.88 -0.90 -10.06
N VAL A 129 -0.75 -0.81 -8.75
CA VAL A 129 -1.84 -0.33 -7.86
C VAL A 129 -2.27 1.08 -8.27
N ILE A 130 -1.31 1.99 -8.45
CA ILE A 130 -1.61 3.39 -8.79
C ILE A 130 -2.22 3.49 -10.20
N ARG A 131 -1.70 2.71 -11.16
CA ARG A 131 -2.30 2.63 -12.51
C ARG A 131 -3.76 2.18 -12.43
N TYR A 132 -4.02 1.08 -11.76
CA TYR A 132 -5.37 0.55 -11.62
C TYR A 132 -6.33 1.56 -10.98
N LEU A 133 -5.91 2.20 -9.88
CA LEU A 133 -6.71 3.21 -9.20
C LEU A 133 -6.93 4.45 -10.09
N THR A 134 -5.95 4.85 -10.90
CA THR A 134 -6.08 5.96 -11.85
C THR A 134 -7.10 5.64 -12.94
N GLU A 135 -7.01 4.45 -13.53
CA GLU A 135 -7.93 4.00 -14.57
C GLU A 135 -9.37 3.85 -14.06
N HIS A 136 -9.51 3.46 -12.79
CA HIS A 136 -10.81 3.18 -12.16
C HIS A 136 -11.25 4.26 -11.15
N GLN A 137 -10.64 5.45 -11.15
CA GLN A 137 -10.88 6.49 -10.15
C GLN A 137 -12.36 6.89 -10.01
N LYS A 138 -13.12 6.89 -11.11
CA LYS A 138 -14.56 7.16 -11.08
C LYS A 138 -15.34 6.07 -10.34
N GLN A 139 -14.97 4.80 -10.53
CA GLN A 139 -15.60 3.66 -9.88
C GLN A 139 -15.34 3.66 -8.35
N PHE A 140 -14.19 4.16 -7.94
CA PHE A 140 -13.81 4.32 -6.53
C PHE A 140 -14.26 5.66 -5.93
N SER A 141 -14.77 6.58 -6.75
CA SER A 141 -15.11 7.96 -6.36
C SER A 141 -13.92 8.65 -5.66
N VAL A 142 -12.72 8.49 -6.19
CA VAL A 142 -11.48 9.11 -5.71
C VAL A 142 -10.88 10.03 -6.77
N ASN A 143 -10.04 10.97 -6.34
CA ASN A 143 -9.25 11.82 -7.21
C ASN A 143 -7.78 11.40 -7.11
N MET A 144 -7.24 10.84 -8.20
CA MET A 144 -5.84 10.42 -8.23
C MET A 144 -4.85 11.56 -8.44
N ASP A 145 -5.29 12.80 -8.66
CA ASP A 145 -4.45 13.98 -8.58
C ASP A 145 -4.26 14.49 -7.14
N ASP A 146 -4.97 13.89 -6.18
CA ASP A 146 -4.93 14.24 -4.76
C ASP A 146 -4.91 12.98 -3.89
N TYR A 147 -3.74 12.34 -3.84
CA TYR A 147 -3.55 11.16 -3.01
C TYR A 147 -2.23 11.20 -2.24
N ALA A 148 -2.18 10.43 -1.15
CA ALA A 148 -0.99 10.26 -0.32
C ALA A 148 -0.62 8.77 -0.20
N ILE A 149 0.67 8.48 0.03
CA ILE A 149 1.16 7.12 0.29
C ILE A 149 1.76 7.06 1.69
N PHE A 150 1.33 6.08 2.48
CA PHE A 150 1.85 5.76 3.81
C PHE A 150 2.54 4.40 3.74
N GLY A 151 3.87 4.40 3.70
CA GLY A 151 4.67 3.18 3.60
C GLY A 151 5.41 2.88 4.90
N PHE A 152 5.37 1.64 5.36
CA PHE A 152 5.98 1.21 6.62
C PHE A 152 7.08 0.19 6.38
N SER A 153 8.27 0.36 6.97
CA SER A 153 9.38 -0.58 6.85
C SER A 153 9.65 -0.99 5.39
N ALA A 154 9.45 -2.24 5.02
CA ALA A 154 9.53 -2.70 3.62
C ALA A 154 8.59 -1.93 2.68
N GLY A 155 7.37 -1.59 3.14
CA GLY A 155 6.45 -0.70 2.41
C GLY A 155 6.98 0.73 2.29
N GLY A 156 7.76 1.21 3.26
CA GLY A 156 8.49 2.47 3.18
C GLY A 156 9.57 2.46 2.09
N LEU A 157 10.35 1.37 2.01
CA LEU A 157 11.33 1.14 0.92
C LEU A 157 10.63 1.13 -0.45
N MET A 158 9.52 0.43 -0.56
CA MET A 158 8.70 0.37 -1.78
C MET A 158 8.18 1.75 -2.19
N THR A 159 7.72 2.54 -1.23
CA THR A 159 7.22 3.90 -1.44
C THR A 159 8.33 4.85 -1.89
N THR A 160 9.51 4.78 -1.26
CA THR A 160 10.65 5.61 -1.66
C THR A 160 11.25 5.17 -3.00
N ALA A 161 11.31 3.87 -3.26
CA ALA A 161 11.73 3.35 -4.56
C ALA A 161 10.78 3.83 -5.69
N TYR A 162 9.47 3.79 -5.46
CA TYR A 162 8.48 4.31 -6.40
C TYR A 162 8.63 5.82 -6.63
N SER A 163 8.72 6.59 -5.55
CA SER A 163 8.60 8.05 -5.62
C SER A 163 9.90 8.77 -6.01
N PHE A 164 11.06 8.13 -5.80
CA PHE A 164 12.37 8.73 -6.02
C PHE A 164 13.30 7.88 -6.88
N ALA A 165 13.73 6.70 -6.40
CA ALA A 165 14.76 5.91 -7.07
C ALA A 165 14.33 5.44 -8.46
N ASN A 166 13.07 5.06 -8.64
CA ASN A 166 12.49 4.58 -9.88
C ASN A 166 11.40 5.52 -10.43
N TYR A 167 11.40 6.79 -10.02
CA TYR A 167 10.35 7.73 -10.41
C TYR A 167 10.16 7.80 -11.93
N GLU A 168 11.24 7.88 -12.69
CA GLU A 168 11.20 7.95 -14.14
C GLU A 168 10.48 6.74 -14.74
N ASP A 169 10.83 5.53 -14.27
CA ASP A 169 10.26 4.28 -14.81
C ASP A 169 8.88 3.95 -14.23
N CYS A 170 8.65 4.27 -12.98
CA CYS A 170 7.40 3.92 -12.30
C CYS A 170 6.28 4.93 -12.53
N CYS A 171 6.61 6.21 -12.55
CA CYS A 171 5.64 7.30 -12.56
C CYS A 171 5.65 8.06 -13.90
N HIS A 172 6.78 8.70 -14.25
CA HIS A 172 6.85 9.61 -15.39
C HIS A 172 6.59 8.91 -16.75
N LYS A 173 7.33 7.84 -17.07
CA LYS A 173 7.12 7.07 -18.32
C LYS A 173 5.74 6.42 -18.43
N ASN A 174 5.10 6.18 -17.31
CA ASN A 174 3.75 5.61 -17.27
C ASN A 174 2.64 6.67 -17.26
N HIS A 175 2.99 7.96 -17.29
CA HIS A 175 2.03 9.08 -17.21
C HIS A 175 1.09 8.98 -15.99
N LEU A 176 1.61 8.47 -14.86
CA LEU A 176 0.85 8.34 -13.63
C LEU A 176 0.94 9.61 -12.79
N PRO A 177 -0.13 10.00 -12.09
CA PRO A 177 -0.11 11.16 -11.22
C PRO A 177 0.87 10.95 -10.06
N ARG A 178 1.55 12.03 -9.65
CA ARG A 178 2.42 12.01 -8.47
C ARG A 178 1.60 12.05 -7.19
N PRO A 179 2.01 11.31 -6.14
CA PRO A 179 1.43 11.51 -4.83
C PRO A 179 1.68 12.94 -4.35
N LYS A 180 0.68 13.57 -3.74
CA LYS A 180 0.85 14.90 -3.12
C LYS A 180 1.79 14.83 -1.91
N VAL A 181 1.71 13.74 -1.17
CA VAL A 181 2.52 13.50 0.03
C VAL A 181 2.88 12.03 0.12
N ILE A 182 4.10 11.76 0.57
CA ILE A 182 4.55 10.42 0.95
C ILE A 182 5.04 10.44 2.40
N PHE A 183 4.74 9.36 3.11
CA PHE A 183 5.16 9.13 4.49
C PHE A 183 5.91 7.79 4.56
N PRO A 184 7.23 7.76 4.26
CA PRO A 184 8.04 6.56 4.39
C PRO A 184 8.44 6.37 5.86
N MET A 185 7.69 5.58 6.57
CA MET A 185 7.92 5.31 7.99
C MET A 185 8.98 4.22 8.16
N TYR A 186 10.09 4.55 8.81
CA TYR A 186 11.24 3.67 9.14
C TYR A 186 11.66 2.69 8.03
N GLY A 187 11.56 3.12 6.78
CA GLY A 187 11.95 2.35 5.59
C GLY A 187 12.43 3.28 4.48
N LEU A 188 13.62 3.86 4.63
CA LEU A 188 14.24 4.68 3.59
C LEU A 188 15.14 3.83 2.71
N ASP A 189 15.07 4.02 1.40
CA ASP A 189 16.05 3.48 0.46
C ASP A 189 17.33 4.33 0.55
N TRP A 190 18.43 3.72 1.00
CA TRP A 190 19.74 4.37 1.12
C TRP A 190 20.34 4.80 -0.22
N ASN A 191 19.77 4.33 -1.35
CA ASN A 191 20.20 4.67 -2.71
C ASN A 191 19.39 5.81 -3.33
N ILE A 192 18.61 6.55 -2.53
CA ILE A 192 17.86 7.70 -3.02
C ILE A 192 18.86 8.73 -3.54
N LYS A 193 18.86 8.93 -4.86
CA LYS A 193 19.46 10.10 -5.47
C LYS A 193 18.46 11.24 -5.36
N ALA A 194 18.94 12.44 -5.01
CA ALA A 194 18.11 13.63 -5.05
C ALA A 194 17.41 13.73 -6.43
N LEU A 195 16.13 14.06 -6.42
CA LEU A 195 15.44 14.38 -7.66
C LEU A 195 16.15 15.60 -8.27
N PRO A 196 16.30 15.65 -9.60
CA PRO A 196 16.73 16.88 -10.27
C PRO A 196 15.79 18.00 -9.87
N GLU A 197 16.35 19.17 -9.54
CA GLU A 197 15.62 20.33 -8.99
C GLU A 197 14.50 20.85 -9.90
N ASP A 198 14.50 20.48 -11.18
CA ASP A 198 13.61 21.02 -12.22
C ASP A 198 12.56 20.02 -12.75
N LYS A 199 12.15 19.01 -11.97
CA LYS A 199 11.17 18.03 -12.47
C LYS A 199 9.98 17.82 -11.55
#